data_116dc367d8a8399ec42999d8cf53c1e8
#
_entry.id   116dc367d8a8399ec42999d8cf53c1e8
#
_cell.length_a   1.000
_cell.length_b   1.000
_cell.length_c   1.000
_cell.angle_alpha   90.00
_cell.angle_beta   90.00
_cell.angle_gamma   90.00
#
_symmetry.space_group_name_H-M   'P 1'
#
loop_
_entity.id
_entity.type
_entity.pdbx_description
1 polymer ?
#
loop_
_entity_poly.entity_id
_entity_poly.type
_entity_poly.pdbx_seq_one_letter_code
_entity_poly.pdbx_strand_id
1 'polypeptide(L)'
;EISCSLVGSEMCIRDRFKQAPNDSLVGGSFYAYALSKNGTSISSWTDTDIKSVVLPATDSSSVPNENDATSFSAFMNKTQSFFPNLAGVTAQAQYKGKELQGMHVNITTQFYSMTEITSFTQFVSQMARTYLPSGVPVDITIKGSDGTVQAFLSRDSGQNSYYTHVFNSY
;
A
#
# COMPACT_ATOMS: atom_id res chain seq x y z
N GLU A 1 20.25 -13.41 4.94
CA GLU A 1 20.90 -14.03 3.76
C GLU A 1 19.99 -15.10 3.20
N ILE A 2 19.40 -14.86 2.04
CA ILE A 2 18.56 -15.86 1.37
C ILE A 2 19.47 -16.68 0.49
N SER A 3 19.54 -17.98 0.79
CA SER A 3 20.31 -18.95 0.01
C SER A 3 19.65 -19.17 -1.34
N CYS A 4 20.43 -19.05 -2.42
CA CYS A 4 19.99 -19.42 -3.76
C CYS A 4 19.84 -20.93 -3.85
N SER A 5 18.60 -21.40 -4.02
CA SER A 5 18.28 -22.82 -4.19
C SER A 5 17.58 -23.04 -5.55
N LEU A 6 18.34 -22.84 -6.64
CA LEU A 6 17.93 -23.29 -7.97
C LEU A 6 18.98 -24.27 -8.49
N VAL A 7 18.71 -25.54 -8.36
CA VAL A 7 19.50 -26.62 -8.95
C VAL A 7 19.39 -26.53 -10.47
N GLY A 8 20.50 -26.26 -11.14
CA GLY A 8 20.63 -26.26 -12.60
C GLY A 8 20.59 -24.90 -13.31
N SER A 9 20.54 -23.78 -12.56
CA SER A 9 20.63 -22.45 -13.14
C SER A 9 22.01 -21.84 -12.89
N GLU A 10 22.72 -21.46 -13.95
CA GLU A 10 24.01 -20.75 -13.88
C GLU A 10 23.84 -19.30 -13.33
N MET A 11 22.62 -18.84 -13.12
CA MET A 11 22.31 -17.50 -12.67
C MET A 11 21.60 -17.52 -11.32
N CYS A 12 22.19 -16.88 -10.32
CA CYS A 12 21.60 -16.66 -8.99
C CYS A 12 21.28 -15.19 -8.76
N ILE A 13 20.09 -14.92 -8.24
CA ILE A 13 19.72 -13.60 -7.71
C ILE A 13 19.97 -13.62 -6.20
N ARG A 14 20.64 -12.60 -5.71
CA ARG A 14 20.82 -12.37 -4.26
C ARG A 14 20.29 -11.00 -3.90
N ASP A 15 19.51 -10.93 -2.83
CA ASP A 15 18.87 -9.71 -2.35
C ASP A 15 19.41 -9.32 -0.99
N ARG A 16 19.44 -8.02 -0.72
CA ARG A 16 19.71 -7.45 0.59
C ARG A 16 18.46 -6.83 1.13
N PHE A 17 18.03 -7.32 2.30
CA PHE A 17 16.88 -6.84 3.01
C PHE A 17 17.33 -6.01 4.22
N LYS A 18 16.72 -4.84 4.40
CA LYS A 18 16.89 -4.02 5.59
C LYS A 18 15.67 -4.21 6.47
N GLN A 19 15.90 -4.75 7.66
CA GLN A 19 14.84 -4.89 8.66
C GLN A 19 14.45 -3.50 9.19
N ALA A 20 13.16 -3.28 9.33
CA ALA A 20 12.65 -2.07 9.97
C ALA A 20 12.87 -2.10 11.48
N PRO A 21 12.95 -0.95 12.18
CA PRO A 21 12.86 -0.87 13.62
C PRO A 21 11.56 -1.53 14.16
N ASN A 22 11.58 -2.02 15.40
CA ASN A 22 10.44 -2.74 15.99
C ASN A 22 9.15 -1.91 16.11
N ASP A 23 9.27 -0.59 16.16
CA ASP A 23 8.18 0.38 16.25
C ASP A 23 7.76 0.95 14.90
N SER A 24 8.33 0.48 13.81
CA SER A 24 8.00 0.92 12.46
C SER A 24 6.64 0.38 12.01
N LEU A 25 5.75 1.26 11.59
CA LEU A 25 4.47 0.91 10.98
C LEU A 25 4.62 0.33 9.57
N VAL A 26 5.77 0.52 8.95
CA VAL A 26 6.15 -0.05 7.64
C VAL A 26 7.17 -1.13 7.89
N GLY A 27 6.97 -2.31 7.32
CA GLY A 27 7.94 -3.40 7.39
C GLY A 27 9.30 -3.03 6.77
N GLY A 28 10.24 -3.94 6.83
CA GLY A 28 11.51 -3.78 6.15
C GLY A 28 11.37 -3.79 4.62
N SER A 29 12.44 -3.44 3.92
CA SER A 29 12.46 -3.37 2.45
C SER A 29 13.72 -3.98 1.88
N PHE A 30 13.60 -4.52 0.66
CA PHE A 30 14.75 -4.89 -0.15
C PHE A 30 15.39 -3.60 -0.69
N TYR A 31 16.66 -3.38 -0.38
CA TYR A 31 17.36 -2.17 -0.77
C TYR A 31 18.39 -2.38 -1.87
N ALA A 32 18.87 -3.61 -2.09
CA ALA A 32 19.79 -3.92 -3.17
C ALA A 32 19.62 -5.37 -3.64
N TYR A 33 19.92 -5.59 -4.91
CA TYR A 33 20.03 -6.94 -5.50
C TYR A 33 21.31 -7.10 -6.29
N ALA A 34 21.73 -8.33 -6.47
CA ALA A 34 22.87 -8.68 -7.30
C ALA A 34 22.60 -9.93 -8.10
N LEU A 35 23.17 -9.98 -9.30
CA LEU A 35 23.14 -11.15 -10.18
C LEU A 35 24.52 -11.81 -10.17
N SER A 36 24.56 -13.08 -9.78
CA SER A 36 25.74 -13.92 -9.92
C SER A 36 25.59 -14.76 -11.18
N LYS A 37 26.42 -14.52 -12.19
CA LYS A 37 26.37 -15.25 -13.45
C LYS A 37 26.90 -16.69 -13.34
N ASN A 38 27.76 -16.95 -12.37
CA ASN A 38 28.44 -18.24 -12.20
C ASN A 38 28.13 -18.91 -10.85
N GLY A 39 27.19 -18.39 -10.09
CA GLY A 39 26.83 -18.92 -8.76
C GLY A 39 27.88 -18.73 -7.66
N THR A 40 29.10 -18.35 -7.99
CA THR A 40 30.26 -18.32 -7.08
C THR A 40 30.66 -16.94 -6.58
N SER A 41 30.42 -15.90 -7.39
CA SER A 41 30.81 -14.52 -7.01
C SER A 41 29.79 -13.49 -7.41
N ILE A 42 29.73 -12.41 -6.64
CA ILE A 42 28.94 -11.20 -6.93
C ILE A 42 29.92 -10.10 -7.28
N SER A 43 29.78 -9.54 -8.47
CA SER A 43 30.66 -8.47 -8.96
C SER A 43 30.17 -7.07 -8.59
N SER A 44 28.88 -6.87 -8.49
CA SER A 44 28.27 -5.57 -8.15
C SER A 44 26.88 -5.73 -7.54
N TRP A 45 26.49 -4.76 -6.72
CA TRP A 45 25.14 -4.62 -6.18
C TRP A 45 24.43 -3.47 -6.88
N THR A 46 23.15 -3.65 -7.16
CA THR A 46 22.29 -2.63 -7.72
C THR A 46 21.28 -2.22 -6.66
N ASP A 47 21.21 -0.94 -6.33
CA ASP A 47 20.22 -0.41 -5.40
C ASP A 47 18.83 -0.45 -6.03
N THR A 48 17.82 -0.82 -5.24
CA THR A 48 16.42 -0.89 -5.71
C THR A 48 15.73 0.46 -5.67
N ASP A 49 16.23 1.40 -4.84
CA ASP A 49 15.63 2.70 -4.54
C ASP A 49 14.15 2.62 -4.12
N ILE A 50 13.80 1.51 -3.45
CA ILE A 50 12.45 1.28 -2.94
C ILE A 50 12.32 1.87 -1.53
N LYS A 51 11.30 2.73 -1.35
CA LYS A 51 10.96 3.35 -0.06
C LYS A 51 9.48 3.17 0.23
N SER A 52 9.17 2.70 1.43
CA SER A 52 7.79 2.60 1.92
C SER A 52 7.52 3.71 2.94
N VAL A 53 6.36 4.34 2.84
CA VAL A 53 5.93 5.47 3.67
C VAL A 53 4.51 5.23 4.18
N VAL A 54 4.25 5.65 5.42
CA VAL A 54 2.88 5.67 5.98
C VAL A 54 2.25 7.04 5.78
N LEU A 55 0.99 7.06 5.39
CA LEU A 55 0.18 8.26 5.25
C LEU A 55 -1.05 8.19 6.21
N PRO A 56 -1.47 9.31 6.79
CA PRO A 56 -0.89 10.63 6.69
C PRO A 56 0.49 10.70 7.35
N ALA A 57 1.45 11.32 6.69
CA ALA A 57 2.78 11.49 7.25
C ALA A 57 2.79 12.66 8.26
N THR A 58 3.45 12.45 9.39
CA THR A 58 3.63 13.49 10.42
C THR A 58 4.55 14.60 9.91
N ASP A 59 5.45 14.26 9.00
CA ASP A 59 6.37 15.18 8.34
C ASP A 59 6.29 14.98 6.82
N SER A 60 5.80 15.99 6.11
CA SER A 60 5.67 15.98 4.66
C SER A 60 7.00 15.78 3.92
N SER A 61 8.11 16.18 4.53
CA SER A 61 9.46 15.97 3.97
C SER A 61 9.87 14.49 3.90
N SER A 62 9.19 13.61 4.64
CA SER A 62 9.43 12.17 4.62
C SER A 62 8.86 11.48 3.39
N VAL A 63 7.91 12.12 2.68
CA VAL A 63 7.23 11.57 1.51
C VAL A 63 7.99 11.97 0.24
N PRO A 64 8.36 11.02 -0.63
CA PRO A 64 9.10 11.32 -1.86
C PRO A 64 8.38 12.26 -2.83
N ASN A 65 7.04 12.27 -2.80
CA ASN A 65 6.20 13.13 -3.63
C ASN A 65 5.10 13.78 -2.76
N GLU A 66 5.20 15.10 -2.55
CA GLU A 66 4.25 15.87 -1.73
C GLU A 66 2.83 15.92 -2.33
N ASN A 67 2.70 15.81 -3.66
CA ASN A 67 1.38 15.78 -4.31
C ASN A 67 0.58 14.55 -3.88
N ASP A 68 1.23 13.40 -3.72
CA ASP A 68 0.55 12.17 -3.30
C ASP A 68 0.09 12.28 -1.83
N ALA A 69 0.89 12.90 -0.97
CA ALA A 69 0.52 13.17 0.42
C ALA A 69 -0.68 14.12 0.51
N THR A 70 -0.70 15.16 -0.33
CA THR A 70 -1.82 16.12 -0.42
C THR A 70 -3.08 15.45 -0.94
N SER A 71 -2.96 14.64 -2.00
CA SER A 71 -4.05 13.86 -2.59
C SER A 71 -4.65 12.88 -1.58
N PHE A 72 -3.78 12.17 -0.85
CA PHE A 72 -4.23 11.26 0.20
C PHE A 72 -4.92 12.00 1.34
N SER A 73 -4.41 13.16 1.77
CA SER A 73 -5.03 13.98 2.82
C SER A 73 -6.42 14.48 2.41
N ALA A 74 -6.59 14.88 1.13
CA ALA A 74 -7.89 15.26 0.59
C ALA A 74 -8.86 14.07 0.56
N PHE A 75 -8.40 12.89 0.13
CA PHE A 75 -9.18 11.65 0.18
C PHE A 75 -9.60 11.31 1.61
N MET A 76 -8.66 11.34 2.55
CA MET A 76 -8.91 11.06 3.98
C MET A 76 -9.99 12.00 4.54
N ASN A 77 -9.84 13.32 4.36
CA ASN A 77 -10.78 14.32 4.85
C ASN A 77 -12.18 14.12 4.27
N LYS A 78 -12.29 13.82 2.97
CA LYS A 78 -13.57 13.55 2.32
C LYS A 78 -14.20 12.26 2.81
N THR A 79 -13.41 11.22 2.99
CA THR A 79 -13.88 9.94 3.51
C THR A 79 -14.38 10.07 4.95
N GLN A 80 -13.66 10.79 5.80
CA GLN A 80 -14.06 11.07 7.18
C GLN A 80 -15.30 11.96 7.28
N SER A 81 -15.55 12.82 6.29
CA SER A 81 -16.75 13.69 6.30
C SER A 81 -18.05 12.95 6.01
N PHE A 82 -18.00 11.73 5.50
CA PHE A 82 -19.19 10.95 5.16
C PHE A 82 -19.92 10.44 6.41
N PHE A 83 -19.16 10.03 7.43
CA PHE A 83 -19.72 9.64 8.73
C PHE A 83 -18.84 10.16 9.88
N PRO A 84 -19.44 10.78 10.89
CA PRO A 84 -18.72 11.32 12.05
C PRO A 84 -18.05 10.23 12.92
N ASN A 85 -18.46 8.97 12.76
CA ASN A 85 -17.96 7.83 13.54
C ASN A 85 -16.90 7.00 12.83
N LEU A 86 -16.22 7.55 11.83
CA LEU A 86 -15.10 6.87 11.17
C LEU A 86 -13.90 6.86 12.11
N ALA A 87 -13.39 5.67 12.43
CA ALA A 87 -12.31 5.53 13.41
C ALA A 87 -10.93 5.92 12.88
N GLY A 88 -10.67 5.69 11.59
CA GLY A 88 -9.37 6.08 11.02
C GLY A 88 -9.20 5.71 9.55
N VAL A 89 -8.36 6.48 8.86
CA VAL A 89 -7.91 6.23 7.49
C VAL A 89 -6.40 6.34 7.45
N THR A 90 -5.71 5.28 7.09
CA THR A 90 -4.26 5.23 6.96
C THR A 90 -3.88 4.56 5.64
N ALA A 91 -2.70 4.85 5.12
CA ALA A 91 -2.18 4.15 3.97
C ALA A 91 -0.69 3.83 4.10
N GLN A 92 -0.29 2.78 3.42
CA GLN A 92 1.11 2.46 3.15
C GLN A 92 1.36 2.65 1.66
N ALA A 93 2.26 3.55 1.32
CA ALA A 93 2.64 3.87 -0.05
C ALA A 93 4.06 3.39 -0.32
N GLN A 94 4.27 2.72 -1.44
CA GLN A 94 5.58 2.27 -1.88
C GLN A 94 6.05 3.10 -3.06
N TYR A 95 7.26 3.63 -2.96
CA TYR A 95 7.91 4.45 -3.98
C TYR A 95 9.15 3.77 -4.54
N LYS A 96 9.43 4.04 -5.80
CA LYS A 96 10.73 3.81 -6.42
C LYS A 96 11.28 5.17 -6.85
N GLY A 97 12.29 5.66 -6.12
CA GLY A 97 12.70 7.06 -6.23
C GLY A 97 11.56 8.00 -5.79
N LYS A 98 11.05 8.80 -6.74
CA LYS A 98 9.90 9.69 -6.52
C LYS A 98 8.58 9.16 -7.10
N GLU A 99 8.62 8.04 -7.79
CA GLU A 99 7.44 7.46 -8.44
C GLU A 99 6.70 6.51 -7.50
N LEU A 100 5.41 6.76 -7.31
CA LEU A 100 4.53 5.88 -6.55
C LEU A 100 4.34 4.58 -7.34
N GLN A 101 4.65 3.45 -6.69
CA GLN A 101 4.51 2.11 -7.29
C GLN A 101 3.19 1.44 -6.91
N GLY A 102 2.66 1.78 -5.75
CA GLY A 102 1.40 1.25 -5.25
C GLY A 102 1.06 1.80 -3.88
N MET A 103 -0.22 1.67 -3.51
CA MET A 103 -0.73 2.15 -2.24
C MET A 103 -1.72 1.15 -1.66
N HIS A 104 -1.58 0.86 -0.37
CA HIS A 104 -2.54 0.08 0.40
C HIS A 104 -3.17 0.95 1.47
N VAL A 105 -4.48 1.15 1.37
CA VAL A 105 -5.27 1.99 2.29
C VAL A 105 -6.03 1.11 3.26
N ASN A 106 -5.95 1.41 4.55
CA ASN A 106 -6.75 0.80 5.60
C ASN A 106 -7.73 1.81 6.16
N ILE A 107 -9.02 1.48 6.14
CA ILE A 107 -10.10 2.27 6.71
C ILE A 107 -10.73 1.47 7.83
N THR A 108 -10.76 2.04 9.04
CA THR A 108 -11.43 1.43 10.18
C THR A 108 -12.75 2.12 10.42
N THR A 109 -13.83 1.36 10.53
CA THR A 109 -15.20 1.85 10.69
C THR A 109 -15.86 1.29 11.94
N GLN A 110 -16.99 1.88 12.31
CA GLN A 110 -17.87 1.38 13.38
C GLN A 110 -19.25 1.02 12.82
N PHE A 111 -19.32 0.57 11.57
CA PHE A 111 -20.58 0.16 10.95
C PHE A 111 -20.96 -1.26 11.34
N TYR A 112 -22.24 -1.46 11.57
CA TYR A 112 -22.82 -2.77 11.91
C TYR A 112 -23.82 -3.26 10.86
N SER A 113 -24.31 -2.36 10.00
CA SER A 113 -25.34 -2.67 9.00
C SER A 113 -24.70 -2.88 7.62
N MET A 114 -25.12 -3.95 6.93
CA MET A 114 -24.70 -4.22 5.54
C MET A 114 -25.02 -3.06 4.59
N THR A 115 -26.14 -2.36 4.82
CA THR A 115 -26.54 -1.21 3.99
C THR A 115 -25.56 -0.06 4.16
N GLU A 116 -25.11 0.22 5.39
CA GLU A 116 -24.10 1.25 5.66
C GLU A 116 -22.77 0.90 5.04
N ILE A 117 -22.30 -0.36 5.21
CA ILE A 117 -21.03 -0.84 4.66
C ILE A 117 -21.06 -0.75 3.13
N THR A 118 -22.17 -1.17 2.48
CA THR A 118 -22.30 -1.12 1.02
C THR A 118 -22.31 0.31 0.51
N SER A 119 -23.09 1.19 1.12
CA SER A 119 -23.18 2.61 0.74
C SER A 119 -21.82 3.31 0.94
N PHE A 120 -21.16 3.03 2.04
CA PHE A 120 -19.84 3.57 2.33
C PHE A 120 -18.78 3.06 1.35
N THR A 121 -18.80 1.77 0.99
CA THR A 121 -17.88 1.17 0.02
C THR A 121 -18.01 1.84 -1.35
N GLN A 122 -19.24 2.10 -1.81
CA GLN A 122 -19.50 2.81 -3.06
C GLN A 122 -18.98 4.25 -3.00
N PHE A 123 -19.21 4.95 -1.89
CA PHE A 123 -18.69 6.29 -1.67
C PHE A 123 -17.16 6.32 -1.68
N VAL A 124 -16.50 5.41 -0.95
CA VAL A 124 -15.03 5.29 -0.93
C VAL A 124 -14.49 5.04 -2.34
N SER A 125 -15.12 4.16 -3.12
CA SER A 125 -14.74 3.90 -4.52
C SER A 125 -14.77 5.18 -5.36
N GLN A 126 -15.81 6.00 -5.22
CA GLN A 126 -15.93 7.27 -5.95
C GLN A 126 -14.86 8.29 -5.49
N MET A 127 -14.64 8.43 -4.18
CA MET A 127 -13.64 9.34 -3.64
C MET A 127 -12.22 8.91 -4.02
N ALA A 128 -11.93 7.62 -3.98
CA ALA A 128 -10.64 7.08 -4.40
C ALA A 128 -10.34 7.36 -5.88
N ARG A 129 -11.34 7.26 -6.75
CA ARG A 129 -11.20 7.63 -8.18
C ARG A 129 -10.90 9.11 -8.39
N THR A 130 -11.44 9.96 -7.52
CA THR A 130 -11.33 11.43 -7.66
C THR A 130 -10.03 11.97 -7.09
N TYR A 131 -9.59 11.43 -5.96
CA TYR A 131 -8.50 12.02 -5.18
C TYR A 131 -7.20 11.20 -5.20
N LEU A 132 -7.25 9.87 -5.28
CA LEU A 132 -6.03 9.07 -5.27
C LEU A 132 -5.34 9.06 -6.65
N PRO A 133 -3.99 9.01 -6.68
CA PRO A 133 -3.22 9.03 -7.92
C PRO A 133 -3.70 7.97 -8.92
N SER A 134 -3.90 8.38 -10.16
CA SER A 134 -4.26 7.46 -11.25
C SER A 134 -3.06 6.69 -11.77
N GLY A 135 -3.30 5.56 -12.43
CA GLY A 135 -2.25 4.79 -13.11
C GLY A 135 -1.45 3.83 -12.24
N VAL A 136 -1.56 3.92 -10.91
CA VAL A 136 -0.91 3.02 -9.96
C VAL A 136 -1.91 2.05 -9.32
N PRO A 137 -1.48 0.84 -8.94
CA PRO A 137 -2.34 -0.08 -8.21
C PRO A 137 -2.65 0.47 -6.81
N VAL A 138 -3.92 0.39 -6.43
CA VAL A 138 -4.40 0.83 -5.11
C VAL A 138 -5.36 -0.20 -4.55
N ASP A 139 -5.04 -0.70 -3.37
CA ASP A 139 -5.88 -1.59 -2.59
C ASP A 139 -6.43 -0.87 -1.37
N ILE A 140 -7.72 -0.99 -1.12
CA ILE A 140 -8.39 -0.39 0.03
C ILE A 140 -9.10 -1.48 0.81
N THR A 141 -8.75 -1.64 2.08
CA THR A 141 -9.40 -2.56 3.00
C THR A 141 -10.24 -1.78 4.01
N ILE A 142 -11.52 -2.09 4.08
CA ILE A 142 -12.45 -1.54 5.07
C ILE A 142 -12.65 -2.59 6.16
N LYS A 143 -12.32 -2.23 7.40
CA LYS A 143 -12.39 -3.10 8.58
C LYS A 143 -13.33 -2.51 9.62
N GLY A 144 -14.00 -3.37 10.36
CA GLY A 144 -14.68 -2.99 11.59
C GLY A 144 -13.69 -2.66 12.71
N SER A 145 -14.18 -2.06 13.78
CA SER A 145 -13.37 -1.79 14.99
C SER A 145 -12.86 -3.05 15.69
N ASP A 146 -13.47 -4.18 15.43
CA ASP A 146 -13.07 -5.52 15.88
C ASP A 146 -11.97 -6.15 15.01
N GLY A 147 -11.55 -5.45 13.93
CA GLY A 147 -10.56 -5.93 12.98
C GLY A 147 -11.12 -6.82 11.85
N THR A 148 -12.43 -7.12 11.86
CA THR A 148 -13.08 -7.92 10.81
C THR A 148 -13.09 -7.15 9.50
N VAL A 149 -12.65 -7.79 8.40
CA VAL A 149 -12.73 -7.19 7.07
C VAL A 149 -14.17 -7.17 6.59
N GLN A 150 -14.69 -5.97 6.33
CA GLN A 150 -16.06 -5.73 5.89
C GLN A 150 -16.17 -5.55 4.38
N ALA A 151 -15.18 -4.89 3.77
CA ALA A 151 -15.13 -4.71 2.34
C ALA A 151 -13.70 -4.56 1.83
N PHE A 152 -13.53 -4.84 0.56
CA PHE A 152 -12.28 -4.70 -0.15
C PHE A 152 -12.51 -4.02 -1.51
N LEU A 153 -11.65 -3.06 -1.85
CA LEU A 153 -11.63 -2.43 -3.15
C LEU A 153 -10.23 -2.55 -3.72
N SER A 154 -10.12 -2.86 -5.00
CA SER A 154 -8.84 -2.95 -5.69
C SER A 154 -8.91 -2.27 -7.05
N ARG A 155 -7.84 -1.60 -7.42
CA ARG A 155 -7.64 -1.03 -8.73
C ARG A 155 -6.25 -1.41 -9.23
N ASP A 156 -6.20 -2.07 -10.38
CA ASP A 156 -4.96 -2.43 -11.04
C ASP A 156 -4.29 -1.23 -11.73
N SER A 157 -2.99 -1.37 -12.00
CA SER A 157 -2.24 -0.37 -12.76
C SER A 157 -2.90 -0.09 -14.12
N GLY A 158 -3.04 1.19 -14.46
CA GLY A 158 -3.67 1.63 -15.71
C GLY A 158 -5.19 1.57 -15.75
N GLN A 159 -5.85 1.07 -14.71
CA GLN A 159 -7.32 1.06 -14.60
C GLN A 159 -7.82 2.34 -13.90
N ASN A 160 -9.03 2.77 -14.26
CA ASN A 160 -9.71 3.91 -13.62
C ASN A 160 -10.85 3.48 -12.69
N SER A 161 -11.29 2.23 -12.77
CA SER A 161 -12.38 1.69 -11.96
C SER A 161 -11.84 0.80 -10.86
N TYR A 162 -12.50 0.82 -9.71
CA TYR A 162 -12.22 -0.11 -8.62
C TYR A 162 -13.13 -1.34 -8.74
N TYR A 163 -12.55 -2.51 -8.62
CA TYR A 163 -13.28 -3.71 -8.23
C TYR A 163 -13.67 -3.57 -6.76
N THR A 164 -14.91 -3.87 -6.42
CA THR A 164 -15.41 -3.75 -5.05
C THR A 164 -16.05 -5.07 -4.60
N HIS A 165 -15.71 -5.52 -3.42
CA HIS A 165 -16.32 -6.69 -2.79
C HIS A 165 -16.71 -6.35 -1.35
N VAL A 166 -17.96 -6.59 -1.00
CA VAL A 166 -18.48 -6.45 0.37
C VAL A 166 -18.70 -7.84 0.92
N PHE A 167 -18.10 -8.13 2.08
CA PHE A 167 -18.23 -9.43 2.73
C PHE A 167 -19.55 -9.51 3.50
N ASN A 168 -20.28 -10.61 3.33
CA ASN A 168 -21.46 -10.89 4.13
C ASN A 168 -21.03 -11.40 5.50
N SER A 169 -21.58 -10.83 6.57
CA SER A 169 -21.52 -11.43 7.90
C SER A 169 -22.51 -12.60 7.93
N TYR A 170 -22.04 -13.80 8.10
CA TYR A 170 -22.86 -14.99 8.35
C TYR A 170 -23.00 -15.20 9.85
#